data_06cf1348d4b40bc3575489e05d6a6434
#
_entry.id   06cf1348d4b40bc3575489e05d6a6434
#
_cell.length_a   1.000
_cell.length_b   1.000
_cell.length_c   1.000
_cell.angle_alpha   90.00
_cell.angle_beta   90.00
_cell.angle_gamma   90.00
#
_symmetry.space_group_name_H-M   'P 1'
#
loop_
_entity.id
_entity.type
_entity.pdbx_description
1 polymer ?
#
loop_
_entity_poly.entity_id
_entity_poly.type
_entity_poly.pdbx_seq_one_letter_code
_entity_poly.pdbx_strand_id
1 'polypeptide(L)'
;MHGYAISVRLEFEATKLDGRNWVVDFGGLKDFQSQLVDTFDHKTVVAEDDPCLDWFHKGHEQGMLDLVIVPAVGCERFAELVWKMGNDWLKRQGMADRCRLSMVEVREHGANSAIYKP
;
A
#
# COMPACT_ATOMS: atom_id res chain seq x y z
N MET A 1 -5.89 11.91 15.80
CA MET A 1 -5.26 10.61 15.48
C MET A 1 -6.25 9.50 15.74
N HIS A 2 -6.43 8.61 14.76
CA HIS A 2 -7.35 7.49 14.86
C HIS A 2 -6.62 6.18 14.58
N GLY A 3 -7.08 5.10 15.23
CA GLY A 3 -6.58 3.76 14.96
C GLY A 3 -7.56 2.98 14.10
N TYR A 4 -7.06 2.34 13.04
CA TYR A 4 -7.89 1.57 12.11
C TYR A 4 -7.27 0.20 11.85
N ALA A 5 -8.13 -0.79 11.67
CA ALA A 5 -7.75 -2.02 11.01
C ALA A 5 -8.01 -1.84 9.52
N ILE A 6 -6.95 -1.86 8.72
CA ILE A 6 -7.04 -1.67 7.28
C ILE A 6 -6.97 -3.03 6.58
N SER A 7 -7.87 -3.26 5.62
CA SER A 7 -7.75 -4.38 4.69
C SER A 7 -7.54 -3.83 3.28
N VAL A 8 -6.75 -4.56 2.49
CA VAL A 8 -6.37 -4.16 1.14
C VAL A 8 -6.69 -5.30 0.19
N ARG A 9 -7.50 -5.01 -0.84
CA ARG A 9 -7.80 -5.95 -1.91
C ARG A 9 -7.11 -5.51 -3.18
N LEU A 10 -6.43 -6.43 -3.83
CA LEU A 10 -5.64 -6.19 -5.02
C LEU A 10 -6.21 -6.98 -6.20
N GLU A 11 -6.32 -6.34 -7.37
CA GLU A 11 -6.62 -7.04 -8.63
C GLU A 11 -5.47 -6.88 -9.59
N PHE A 12 -4.93 -7.99 -10.05
CA PHE A 12 -3.90 -8.03 -11.07
C PHE A 12 -4.49 -8.46 -12.40
N GLU A 13 -4.01 -7.84 -13.47
CA GLU A 13 -4.36 -8.19 -14.84
C GLU A 13 -3.10 -8.52 -15.62
N ALA A 14 -3.21 -9.44 -16.57
CA ALA A 14 -2.13 -9.77 -17.47
C ALA A 14 -2.63 -9.76 -18.91
N THR A 15 -1.78 -9.33 -19.84
CA THR A 15 -2.07 -9.43 -21.28
C THR A 15 -1.91 -10.85 -21.76
N LYS A 16 -1.13 -11.66 -21.03
CA LYS A 16 -0.87 -13.07 -21.36
C LYS A 16 -0.46 -13.77 -20.06
N LEU A 17 -0.88 -15.01 -19.89
CA LEU A 17 -0.50 -15.82 -18.75
C LEU A 17 0.98 -16.24 -18.88
N ASP A 18 1.60 -16.55 -17.75
CA ASP A 18 2.97 -17.06 -17.74
C ASP A 18 3.02 -18.56 -18.12
N GLY A 19 4.20 -19.17 -18.06
CA GLY A 19 4.40 -20.58 -18.40
C GLY A 19 3.64 -21.55 -17.50
N ARG A 20 3.12 -21.09 -16.36
CA ARG A 20 2.30 -21.88 -15.43
C ARG A 20 0.81 -21.58 -15.54
N ASN A 21 0.42 -20.79 -16.53
CA ASN A 21 -0.94 -20.28 -16.73
C ASN A 21 -1.42 -19.35 -15.58
N TRP A 22 -0.52 -18.58 -15.00
CA TRP A 22 -0.84 -17.63 -13.94
C TRP A 22 -0.77 -16.19 -14.44
N VAL A 23 -1.62 -15.34 -13.87
CA VAL A 23 -1.52 -13.88 -14.01
C VAL A 23 -0.29 -13.40 -13.24
N VAL A 24 -0.19 -13.80 -11.99
CA VAL A 24 0.92 -13.49 -11.09
C VAL A 24 1.11 -14.67 -10.12
N ASP A 25 2.34 -14.89 -9.69
CA ASP A 25 2.64 -15.91 -8.68
C ASP A 25 2.25 -15.36 -7.29
N PHE A 26 1.21 -15.91 -6.69
CA PHE A 26 0.78 -15.51 -5.34
C PHE A 26 1.84 -15.77 -4.28
N GLY A 27 2.67 -16.81 -4.45
CA GLY A 27 3.80 -17.07 -3.57
C GLY A 27 4.84 -15.96 -3.62
N GLY A 28 5.05 -15.36 -4.80
CA GLY A 28 5.97 -14.25 -5.00
C GLY A 28 5.47 -12.92 -4.44
N LEU A 29 4.18 -12.82 -4.10
CA LEU A 29 3.61 -11.59 -3.52
C LEU A 29 4.04 -11.34 -2.07
N LYS A 30 4.71 -12.29 -1.42
CA LYS A 30 5.13 -12.12 -0.02
C LYS A 30 6.02 -10.90 0.19
N ASP A 31 6.92 -10.60 -0.75
CA ASP A 31 7.76 -9.39 -0.66
C ASP A 31 6.93 -8.13 -0.70
N PHE A 32 5.93 -8.08 -1.56
CA PHE A 32 5.04 -6.94 -1.63
C PHE A 32 4.16 -6.82 -0.38
N GLN A 33 3.67 -7.94 0.14
CA GLN A 33 2.94 -7.96 1.42
C GLN A 33 3.80 -7.41 2.55
N SER A 34 5.09 -7.78 2.60
CA SER A 34 6.02 -7.26 3.60
C SER A 34 6.18 -5.74 3.49
N GLN A 35 6.23 -5.21 2.28
CA GLN A 35 6.29 -3.75 2.07
C GLN A 35 5.03 -3.06 2.61
N LEU A 36 3.86 -3.65 2.41
CA LEU A 36 2.60 -3.10 2.93
C LEU A 36 2.58 -3.14 4.46
N VAL A 37 3.02 -4.25 5.05
CA VAL A 37 3.13 -4.38 6.52
C VAL A 37 4.07 -3.33 7.08
N ASP A 38 5.25 -3.15 6.46
CA ASP A 38 6.25 -2.17 6.90
C ASP A 38 5.75 -0.73 6.77
N THR A 39 4.81 -0.47 5.88
CA THR A 39 4.25 0.87 5.67
C THR A 39 3.10 1.16 6.64
N PHE A 40 2.24 0.18 6.93
CA PHE A 40 0.97 0.43 7.61
C PHE A 40 0.83 -0.25 8.97
N ASP A 41 1.41 -1.43 9.16
CA ASP A 41 1.11 -2.23 10.34
C ASP A 41 1.86 -1.71 11.57
N HIS A 42 1.12 -1.38 12.62
CA HIS A 42 1.66 -0.80 13.85
C HIS A 42 2.44 0.50 13.61
N LYS A 43 2.07 1.25 12.60
CA LYS A 43 2.70 2.52 12.22
C LYS A 43 1.78 3.70 12.51
N THR A 44 2.38 4.85 12.77
CA THR A 44 1.69 6.14 12.73
C THR A 44 1.94 6.75 11.36
N VAL A 45 0.93 6.73 10.51
CA VAL A 45 1.04 7.17 9.12
C VAL A 45 0.54 8.61 9.03
N VAL A 46 1.40 9.52 8.57
CA VAL A 46 1.15 10.96 8.58
C VAL A 46 1.45 11.52 7.20
N ALA A 47 0.63 12.49 6.76
CA ALA A 47 0.88 13.20 5.51
C ALA A 47 2.11 14.11 5.64
N GLU A 48 2.87 14.23 4.55
CA GLU A 48 4.08 15.07 4.52
C GLU A 48 3.79 16.56 4.76
N ASP A 49 2.57 17.01 4.49
CA ASP A 49 2.11 18.39 4.73
C ASP A 49 1.30 18.56 6.01
N ASP A 50 1.31 17.58 6.91
CA ASP A 50 0.60 17.67 8.17
C ASP A 50 1.17 18.82 9.01
N PRO A 51 0.32 19.73 9.53
CA PRO A 51 0.80 20.88 10.32
C PRO A 51 1.47 20.46 11.63
N CYS A 52 1.23 19.25 12.13
CA CYS A 52 1.82 18.72 13.35
C CYS A 52 3.00 17.78 13.10
N LEU A 53 3.59 17.80 11.90
CA LEU A 53 4.65 16.86 11.51
C LEU A 53 5.83 16.87 12.49
N ASP A 54 6.25 18.04 12.97
CA ASP A 54 7.36 18.17 13.92
C ASP A 54 7.06 17.44 15.24
N TRP A 55 5.82 17.49 15.69
CA TRP A 55 5.38 16.78 16.90
C TRP A 55 5.48 15.26 16.71
N PHE A 56 5.09 14.75 15.55
CA PHE A 56 5.20 13.33 15.23
C PHE A 56 6.66 12.89 15.14
N HIS A 57 7.55 13.72 14.56
CA HIS A 57 8.99 13.43 14.54
C HIS A 57 9.55 13.31 15.94
N LYS A 58 9.19 14.21 16.86
CA LYS A 58 9.64 14.14 18.25
C LYS A 58 9.16 12.88 18.95
N GLY A 59 7.91 12.48 18.72
CA GLY A 59 7.36 11.24 19.26
C GLY A 59 8.12 10.02 18.76
N HIS A 60 8.47 10.01 17.49
CA HIS A 60 9.27 8.94 16.89
C HIS A 60 10.68 8.88 17.50
N GLU A 61 11.35 10.01 17.61
CA GLU A 61 12.68 10.10 18.22
C GLU A 61 12.70 9.60 19.66
N GLN A 62 11.61 9.80 20.39
CA GLN A 62 11.47 9.37 21.78
C GLN A 62 10.97 7.93 21.91
N GLY A 63 10.76 7.23 20.81
CA GLY A 63 10.27 5.85 20.82
C GLY A 63 8.81 5.69 21.21
N MET A 64 8.00 6.75 21.14
CA MET A 64 6.58 6.74 21.51
C MET A 64 5.68 6.27 20.37
N LEU A 65 6.16 6.33 19.15
CA LEU A 65 5.45 5.89 17.94
C LEU A 65 6.45 5.49 16.86
N ASP A 66 5.97 4.80 15.84
CA ASP A 66 6.75 4.42 14.67
C ASP A 66 6.17 5.17 13.47
N LEU A 67 6.86 6.24 13.05
CA LEU A 67 6.37 7.20 12.08
C LEU A 67 6.66 6.75 10.65
N VAL A 68 5.63 6.80 9.82
CA VAL A 68 5.74 6.69 8.36
C VAL A 68 5.13 7.93 7.73
N ILE A 69 5.89 8.61 6.90
CA ILE A 69 5.45 9.81 6.19
C ILE A 69 5.07 9.43 4.77
N VAL A 70 3.86 9.82 4.36
CA VAL A 70 3.31 9.55 3.02
C VAL A 70 2.85 10.86 2.39
N PRO A 71 2.67 10.91 1.05
CA PRO A 71 2.23 12.14 0.40
C PRO A 71 0.89 12.65 0.91
N ALA A 72 -0.07 11.75 1.15
CA ALA A 72 -1.40 12.09 1.66
C ALA A 72 -2.02 10.88 2.35
N VAL A 73 -3.00 11.13 3.23
CA VAL A 73 -3.68 10.10 4.02
C VAL A 73 -5.15 9.97 3.63
N GLY A 74 -5.80 8.90 4.10
CA GLY A 74 -7.17 8.56 3.80
C GLY A 74 -7.24 7.32 2.91
N CYS A 75 -8.38 6.63 2.92
CA CYS A 75 -8.56 5.39 2.15
C CYS A 75 -8.24 5.57 0.67
N GLU A 76 -8.68 6.68 0.07
CA GLU A 76 -8.48 6.99 -1.34
C GLU A 76 -7.00 7.15 -1.67
N ARG A 77 -6.28 7.87 -0.83
CA ARG A 77 -4.84 8.13 -1.02
C ARG A 77 -4.01 6.89 -0.70
N PHE A 78 -4.43 6.10 0.26
CA PHE A 78 -3.77 4.82 0.55
C PHE A 78 -3.95 3.83 -0.61
N ALA A 79 -5.14 3.79 -1.22
CA ALA A 79 -5.37 2.94 -2.38
C ALA A 79 -4.46 3.35 -3.56
N GLU A 80 -4.32 4.65 -3.82
CA GLU A 80 -3.42 5.18 -4.84
C GLU A 80 -1.96 4.84 -4.52
N LEU A 81 -1.54 5.02 -3.27
CA LEU A 81 -0.18 4.70 -2.81
C LEU A 81 0.13 3.22 -3.02
N VAL A 82 -0.76 2.33 -2.58
CA VAL A 82 -0.58 0.89 -2.74
C VAL A 82 -0.52 0.50 -4.21
N TRP A 83 -1.33 1.13 -5.06
CA TRP A 83 -1.30 0.91 -6.51
C TRP A 83 0.07 1.25 -7.08
N LYS A 84 0.64 2.38 -6.72
CA LYS A 84 1.99 2.77 -7.15
C LYS A 84 3.04 1.80 -6.64
N MET A 85 2.98 1.45 -5.36
CA MET A 85 3.91 0.49 -4.76
C MET A 85 3.87 -0.87 -5.47
N GLY A 86 2.68 -1.36 -5.76
CA GLY A 86 2.50 -2.67 -6.42
C GLY A 86 3.03 -2.68 -7.85
N ASN A 87 2.77 -1.63 -8.62
CA ASN A 87 3.27 -1.56 -9.99
C ASN A 87 4.80 -1.33 -10.02
N ASP A 88 5.37 -0.60 -9.07
CA ASP A 88 6.81 -0.49 -8.93
C ASP A 88 7.44 -1.85 -8.57
N TRP A 89 6.79 -2.61 -7.69
CA TRP A 89 7.24 -3.97 -7.37
C TRP A 89 7.23 -4.87 -8.61
N LEU A 90 6.17 -4.83 -9.43
CA LEU A 90 6.11 -5.59 -10.68
C LEU A 90 7.25 -5.22 -11.64
N LYS A 91 7.60 -3.93 -11.74
CA LYS A 91 8.74 -3.49 -12.55
C LYS A 91 10.06 -4.08 -12.03
N ARG A 92 10.27 -4.03 -10.72
CA ARG A 92 11.50 -4.61 -10.13
C ARG A 92 11.60 -6.11 -10.32
N GLN A 93 10.46 -6.80 -10.40
CA GLN A 93 10.41 -8.24 -10.65
C GLN A 93 10.49 -8.59 -12.14
N GLY A 94 10.54 -7.62 -13.04
CA GLY A 94 10.58 -7.85 -14.48
C GLY A 94 9.26 -8.34 -15.06
N MET A 95 8.13 -8.09 -14.40
CA MET A 95 6.81 -8.56 -14.84
C MET A 95 5.93 -7.49 -15.47
N ALA A 96 6.37 -6.24 -15.48
CA ALA A 96 5.54 -5.10 -15.89
C ALA A 96 5.19 -5.09 -17.38
N ASP A 97 5.92 -5.83 -18.22
CA ASP A 97 5.62 -5.98 -19.65
C ASP A 97 4.35 -6.82 -19.91
N ARG A 98 3.99 -7.66 -18.95
CA ARG A 98 2.90 -8.63 -19.08
C ARG A 98 1.79 -8.41 -18.06
N CYS A 99 2.12 -7.96 -16.87
CA CYS A 99 1.24 -7.91 -15.71
C CYS A 99 1.19 -6.53 -15.08
N ARG A 100 0.02 -6.13 -14.60
CA ARG A 100 -0.15 -4.88 -13.85
C ARG A 100 -1.10 -5.07 -12.67
N LEU A 101 -0.92 -4.28 -11.64
CA LEU A 101 -1.92 -4.10 -10.60
C LEU A 101 -2.93 -3.07 -11.13
N SER A 102 -4.14 -3.54 -11.43
CA SER A 102 -5.15 -2.72 -12.13
C SER A 102 -6.10 -2.01 -11.17
N MET A 103 -6.28 -2.55 -9.97
CA MET A 103 -7.23 -2.00 -9.00
C MET A 103 -6.76 -2.29 -7.59
N VAL A 104 -6.93 -1.31 -6.71
CA VAL A 104 -6.70 -1.45 -5.26
C VAL A 104 -7.92 -0.93 -4.51
N GLU A 105 -8.45 -1.76 -3.62
CA GLU A 105 -9.46 -1.32 -2.66
C GLU A 105 -8.85 -1.30 -1.26
N VAL A 106 -8.98 -0.18 -0.58
CA VAL A 106 -8.60 -0.02 0.82
C VAL A 106 -9.86 0.16 1.64
N ARG A 107 -10.02 -0.65 2.66
CA ARG A 107 -11.17 -0.65 3.54
C ARG A 107 -10.73 -0.42 4.99
N GLU A 108 -11.42 0.49 5.67
CA GLU A 108 -11.25 0.72 7.10
C GLU A 108 -12.53 0.35 7.84
N HIS A 109 -12.41 -0.27 9.02
CA HIS A 109 -13.55 -0.67 9.86
C HIS A 109 -14.61 -1.54 9.21
N GLY A 110 -14.37 -2.07 8.01
CA GLY A 110 -15.35 -2.83 7.27
C GLY A 110 -16.50 -2.01 6.69
N ALA A 111 -16.68 -0.75 7.09
CA ALA A 111 -17.81 0.10 6.68
C ALA A 111 -17.45 1.04 5.52
N ASN A 112 -16.23 1.60 5.55
CA ASN A 112 -15.78 2.57 4.55
C ASN A 112 -14.68 1.95 3.69
N SER A 113 -14.80 2.13 2.39
CA SER A 113 -13.77 1.67 1.46
C SER A 113 -13.60 2.66 0.32
N ALA A 114 -12.44 2.63 -0.30
CA ALA A 114 -12.14 3.39 -1.50
C ALA A 114 -11.43 2.49 -2.50
N ILE A 115 -11.74 2.68 -3.79
CA ILE A 115 -11.14 1.94 -4.88
C ILE A 115 -10.34 2.92 -5.74
N TYR A 116 -9.09 2.59 -6.01
CA TYR A 116 -8.27 3.26 -7.01
C TYR A 116 -8.13 2.35 -8.23
N LYS A 117 -8.57 2.87 -9.36
CA LYS A 117 -8.59 2.14 -10.63
C LYS A 117 -8.37 3.16 -11.76
N PRO A 118 -7.13 3.42 -12.10
CA PRO A 118 -6.80 4.40 -13.16
C PRO A 118 -7.22 3.95 -14.54
#